data_e40d1a9f9242b50404ef59f038ec8d0d
#
_entry.id   e40d1a9f9242b50404ef59f038ec8d0d
#
_cell.length_a   1.000
_cell.length_b   1.000
_cell.length_c   1.000
_cell.angle_alpha   90.00
_cell.angle_beta   90.00
_cell.angle_gamma   90.00
#
_symmetry.space_group_name_H-M   'P 1'
#
loop_
_entity.id
_entity.type
_entity.pdbx_description
1 polymer ?
#
loop_
_entity_poly.entity_id
_entity_poly.type
_entity_poly.pdbx_seq_one_letter_code
_entity_poly.pdbx_strand_id
1 'polypeptide(L)'
;MRWRIPAGDLSNHFMYVLPIIVPCVAFIFDRARDFSETTLLELAIDSAVVVTSFMRMMGVVPLVSGHALFLTYAIARPGSRLTKITAALVMLQVIYLKFLVWHDWLSPITGITLGLLAAFVVRRFAPKTIARLTPLTNTQ
;
A
#
# COMPACT_ATOMS: atom_id res chain seq x y z
N MET A 1 -12.51 -23.96 -17.71
CA MET A 1 -11.21 -23.85 -18.40
C MET A 1 -10.29 -23.01 -17.52
N ARG A 2 -9.35 -23.63 -16.79
CA ARG A 2 -8.41 -22.91 -15.95
C ARG A 2 -7.24 -22.44 -16.83
N TRP A 3 -7.23 -21.18 -17.18
CA TRP A 3 -6.04 -20.55 -17.74
C TRP A 3 -4.97 -20.47 -16.65
N ARG A 4 -4.19 -21.52 -16.50
CA ARG A 4 -2.94 -21.46 -15.78
C ARG A 4 -1.93 -20.84 -16.72
N ILE A 5 -1.74 -19.53 -16.63
CA ILE A 5 -0.55 -18.93 -17.20
C ILE A 5 0.61 -19.46 -16.35
N PRO A 6 1.60 -20.15 -16.94
CA PRO A 6 2.69 -20.72 -16.17
C PRO A 6 3.37 -19.65 -15.31
N ALA A 7 3.63 -19.98 -14.05
CA ALA A 7 4.37 -19.11 -13.14
C ALA A 7 5.84 -19.00 -13.59
N GLY A 8 6.12 -18.21 -14.59
CA GLY A 8 7.44 -18.09 -15.23
C GLY A 8 7.40 -17.32 -16.52
N ASP A 9 6.21 -16.96 -16.99
CA ASP A 9 6.09 -16.15 -18.19
C ASP A 9 6.45 -14.69 -17.87
N LEU A 10 7.47 -14.16 -18.55
CA LEU A 10 7.93 -12.77 -18.41
C LEU A 10 6.76 -11.77 -18.56
N SER A 11 5.76 -12.07 -19.39
CA SER A 11 4.58 -11.24 -19.60
C SER A 11 3.79 -11.03 -18.30
N ASN A 12 3.71 -12.01 -17.42
CA ASN A 12 3.08 -11.89 -16.10
C ASN A 12 3.80 -10.92 -15.18
N HIS A 13 5.14 -10.94 -15.20
CA HIS A 13 5.94 -10.02 -14.39
C HIS A 13 5.75 -8.57 -14.86
N PHE A 14 5.70 -8.33 -16.16
CA PHE A 14 5.47 -6.99 -16.70
C PHE A 14 4.06 -6.46 -16.39
N MET A 15 3.03 -7.28 -16.47
CA MET A 15 1.65 -6.86 -16.15
C MET A 15 1.41 -6.62 -14.66
N TYR A 16 2.19 -7.27 -13.80
CA TYR A 16 1.98 -7.25 -12.36
C TYR A 16 2.95 -6.36 -11.59
N VAL A 17 4.23 -6.45 -11.91
CA VAL A 17 5.29 -5.79 -11.13
C VAL A 17 5.48 -4.35 -11.59
N LEU A 18 5.50 -4.09 -12.89
CA LEU A 18 5.74 -2.72 -13.39
C LEU A 18 4.73 -1.69 -12.89
N PRO A 19 3.41 -1.93 -12.95
CA PRO A 19 2.45 -0.93 -12.51
C PRO A 19 2.58 -0.56 -11.03
N ILE A 20 3.00 -1.49 -10.18
CA ILE A 20 3.13 -1.21 -8.74
C ILE A 20 4.34 -0.35 -8.39
N ILE A 21 5.34 -0.29 -9.27
CA ILE A 21 6.53 0.54 -9.05
C ILE A 21 6.13 2.01 -8.90
N VAL A 22 5.18 2.49 -9.69
CA VAL A 22 4.76 3.90 -9.67
C VAL A 22 4.19 4.30 -8.30
N PRO A 23 3.18 3.62 -7.74
CA PRO A 23 2.70 3.96 -6.39
C PRO A 23 3.74 3.66 -5.29
N CYS A 24 4.64 2.69 -5.46
CA CYS A 24 5.74 2.46 -4.52
C CYS A 24 6.70 3.65 -4.48
N VAL A 25 7.12 4.14 -5.63
CA VAL A 25 8.01 5.31 -5.73
C VAL A 25 7.33 6.55 -5.16
N ALA A 26 6.07 6.80 -5.52
CA ALA A 26 5.29 7.91 -4.97
C ALA A 26 5.17 7.81 -3.44
N PHE A 27 4.92 6.62 -2.92
CA PHE A 27 4.86 6.36 -1.48
C PHE A 27 6.19 6.65 -0.77
N ILE A 28 7.31 6.21 -1.35
CA ILE A 28 8.66 6.47 -0.81
C ILE A 28 8.96 7.97 -0.79
N PHE A 29 8.61 8.69 -1.85
CA PHE A 29 8.78 10.15 -1.89
C PHE A 29 7.94 10.85 -0.83
N ASP A 30 6.69 10.45 -0.63
CA ASP A 30 5.84 10.98 0.44
C ASP A 30 6.49 10.75 1.80
N ARG A 31 7.06 9.55 2.04
CA ARG A 31 7.73 9.25 3.32
C ARG A 31 9.04 10.00 3.51
N ALA A 32 9.83 10.14 2.46
CA ALA A 32 11.08 10.90 2.55
C ALA A 32 10.80 12.38 2.85
N ARG A 33 9.74 12.94 2.28
CA ARG A 33 9.32 14.33 2.51
C ARG A 33 8.85 14.55 3.95
N ASP A 34 8.04 13.64 4.48
CA ASP A 34 7.43 13.76 5.80
C ASP A 34 8.25 13.05 6.90
N PHE A 35 9.49 12.64 6.62
CA PHE A 35 10.28 11.77 7.50
C PHE A 35 10.50 12.38 8.90
N SER A 36 10.72 13.69 8.99
CA SER A 36 10.91 14.39 10.26
C SER A 36 9.68 14.37 11.17
N GLU A 37 8.48 14.22 10.59
CA GLU A 37 7.20 14.17 11.32
C GLU A 37 6.69 12.74 11.53
N THR A 38 7.45 11.75 11.04
CA THR A 38 7.05 10.34 11.10
C THR A 38 7.29 9.78 12.49
N THR A 39 6.25 9.22 13.09
CA THR A 39 6.36 8.49 14.36
C THR A 39 7.00 7.12 14.15
N LEU A 40 7.63 6.58 15.21
CA LEU A 40 8.19 5.23 15.18
C LEU A 40 7.12 4.17 14.86
N LEU A 41 5.90 4.37 15.35
CA LEU A 41 4.76 3.49 15.06
C LEU A 41 4.40 3.48 13.57
N GLU A 42 4.34 4.67 12.95
CA GLU A 42 4.10 4.77 11.50
C GLU A 42 5.18 4.04 10.71
N LEU A 43 6.44 4.28 11.06
CA LEU A 43 7.57 3.63 10.40
C LEU A 43 7.52 2.11 10.55
N ALA A 44 7.18 1.61 11.73
CA ALA A 44 7.05 0.18 11.99
C ALA A 44 5.93 -0.45 11.16
N ILE A 45 4.76 0.21 11.08
CA ILE A 45 3.62 -0.29 10.29
C ILE A 45 3.92 -0.21 8.79
N ASP A 46 4.49 0.90 8.30
CA ASP A 46 4.92 1.03 6.91
C ASP A 46 5.87 -0.11 6.51
N SER A 47 6.88 -0.36 7.36
CA SER A 47 7.85 -1.43 7.15
C SER A 47 7.17 -2.81 7.17
N ALA A 48 6.27 -3.06 8.12
CA ALA A 48 5.53 -4.31 8.21
C ALA A 48 4.68 -4.56 6.95
N VAL A 49 3.97 -3.55 6.46
CA VAL A 49 3.17 -3.65 5.23
C VAL A 49 4.04 -3.95 4.02
N VAL A 50 5.15 -3.24 3.85
CA VAL A 50 6.08 -3.45 2.72
C VAL A 50 6.71 -4.84 2.79
N VAL A 51 7.22 -5.23 3.95
CA VAL A 51 7.85 -6.55 4.16
C VAL A 51 6.86 -7.68 3.92
N THR A 52 5.65 -7.59 4.47
CA THR A 52 4.61 -8.62 4.27
C THR A 52 4.20 -8.72 2.80
N SER A 53 4.08 -7.58 2.11
CA SER A 53 3.76 -7.55 0.68
C SER A 53 4.86 -8.21 -0.15
N PHE A 54 6.11 -7.96 0.19
CA PHE A 54 7.26 -8.58 -0.46
C PHE A 54 7.39 -10.08 -0.15
N MET A 55 7.21 -10.49 1.11
CA MET A 55 7.21 -11.89 1.53
C MET A 55 6.15 -12.72 0.81
N ARG A 56 4.99 -12.12 0.51
CA ARG A 56 3.98 -12.76 -0.32
C ARG A 56 4.49 -13.01 -1.74
N MET A 57 5.21 -12.05 -2.33
CA MET A 57 5.80 -12.21 -3.66
C MET A 57 6.79 -13.39 -3.69
N MET A 58 7.49 -13.63 -2.57
CA MET A 58 8.39 -14.77 -2.39
C MET A 58 7.67 -16.08 -2.03
N GLY A 59 6.34 -16.09 -1.93
CA GLY A 59 5.56 -17.29 -1.63
C GLY A 59 5.49 -17.68 -0.15
N VAL A 60 6.03 -16.88 0.75
CA VAL A 60 6.09 -17.17 2.19
C VAL A 60 4.73 -17.03 2.87
N VAL A 61 3.87 -16.11 2.40
CA VAL A 61 2.54 -15.87 2.97
C VAL A 61 1.47 -16.22 1.94
N PRO A 62 0.83 -17.40 1.98
CA PRO A 62 0.04 -17.90 0.86
C PRO A 62 -1.33 -17.24 0.67
N LEU A 63 -1.98 -16.75 1.72
CA LEU A 63 -3.39 -16.35 1.71
C LEU A 63 -3.64 -14.84 1.54
N VAL A 64 -2.59 -14.03 1.42
CA VAL A 64 -2.69 -12.57 1.35
C VAL A 64 -2.18 -12.08 0.00
N SER A 65 -2.92 -11.21 -0.68
CA SER A 65 -2.39 -10.50 -1.84
C SER A 65 -1.53 -9.32 -1.39
N GLY A 66 -0.21 -9.43 -1.57
CA GLY A 66 0.73 -8.36 -1.21
C GLY A 66 0.44 -7.05 -1.96
N HIS A 67 0.06 -7.13 -3.23
CA HIS A 67 -0.36 -5.97 -4.02
C HIS A 67 -1.60 -5.29 -3.44
N ALA A 68 -2.64 -6.09 -3.13
CA ALA A 68 -3.87 -5.55 -2.54
C ALA A 68 -3.62 -4.95 -1.15
N LEU A 69 -2.79 -5.59 -0.33
CA LEU A 69 -2.38 -5.09 0.99
C LEU A 69 -1.70 -3.73 0.87
N PHE A 70 -0.64 -3.63 0.07
CA PHE A 70 0.12 -2.39 -0.08
C PHE A 70 -0.71 -1.26 -0.69
N LEU A 71 -1.43 -1.54 -1.78
CA LEU A 71 -2.21 -0.54 -2.49
C LEU A 71 -3.36 0.00 -1.64
N THR A 72 -4.07 -0.86 -0.92
CA THR A 72 -5.14 -0.44 0.00
C THR A 72 -4.58 0.40 1.14
N TYR A 73 -3.45 -0.01 1.70
CA TYR A 73 -2.77 0.77 2.73
C TYR A 73 -2.37 2.16 2.20
N ALA A 74 -1.75 2.25 1.02
CA ALA A 74 -1.32 3.50 0.42
C ALA A 74 -2.50 4.45 0.11
N ILE A 75 -3.66 3.92 -0.32
CA ILE A 75 -4.88 4.68 -0.56
C ILE A 75 -5.47 5.20 0.76
N ALA A 76 -5.60 4.31 1.74
CA ALA A 76 -6.31 4.60 2.98
C ALA A 76 -5.48 5.45 3.96
N ARG A 77 -4.16 5.41 3.86
CA ARG A 77 -3.26 6.18 4.71
C ARG A 77 -3.26 7.68 4.34
N PRO A 78 -2.95 8.59 5.30
CA PRO A 78 -2.61 9.98 4.97
C PRO A 78 -1.39 10.05 4.05
N GLY A 79 -1.49 10.77 2.94
CA GLY A 79 -0.44 10.89 1.94
C GLY A 79 -0.87 11.78 0.77
N SER A 80 0.02 11.96 -0.21
CA SER A 80 -0.23 12.81 -1.37
C SER A 80 -1.36 12.29 -2.25
N ARG A 81 -1.97 13.20 -3.01
CA ARG A 81 -2.97 12.82 -4.02
C ARG A 81 -2.37 11.93 -5.09
N LEU A 82 -1.10 12.15 -5.44
CA LEU A 82 -0.42 11.36 -6.46
C LEU A 82 -0.33 9.89 -6.04
N THR A 83 0.12 9.61 -4.83
CA THR A 83 0.19 8.24 -4.29
C THR A 83 -1.18 7.58 -4.28
N LYS A 84 -2.23 8.30 -3.86
CA LYS A 84 -3.59 7.75 -3.82
C LYS A 84 -4.16 7.44 -5.20
N ILE A 85 -3.98 8.33 -6.17
CA ILE A 85 -4.48 8.15 -7.53
C ILE A 85 -3.75 6.99 -8.21
N THR A 86 -2.41 6.97 -8.16
CA THR A 86 -1.62 5.90 -8.78
C THR A 86 -1.92 4.55 -8.13
N ALA A 87 -2.02 4.49 -6.80
CA ALA A 87 -2.39 3.28 -6.09
C ALA A 87 -3.82 2.80 -6.43
N ALA A 88 -4.78 3.71 -6.58
CA ALA A 88 -6.15 3.36 -6.96
C ALA A 88 -6.23 2.79 -8.39
N LEU A 89 -5.51 3.39 -9.34
CA LEU A 89 -5.46 2.89 -10.72
C LEU A 89 -4.85 1.48 -10.80
N VAL A 90 -3.73 1.27 -10.10
CA VAL A 90 -3.09 -0.05 -10.05
C VAL A 90 -3.96 -1.05 -9.29
N MET A 91 -4.70 -0.61 -8.26
CA MET A 91 -5.63 -1.46 -7.53
C MET A 91 -6.77 -1.97 -8.43
N LEU A 92 -7.33 -1.12 -9.28
CA LEU A 92 -8.34 -1.55 -10.26
C LEU A 92 -7.79 -2.63 -11.20
N GLN A 93 -6.55 -2.48 -11.67
CA GLN A 93 -5.89 -3.49 -12.48
C GLN A 93 -5.69 -4.80 -11.71
N VAL A 94 -5.23 -4.74 -10.44
CA VAL A 94 -5.03 -5.92 -9.59
C VAL A 94 -6.35 -6.64 -9.33
N ILE A 95 -7.42 -5.91 -9.04
CA ILE A 95 -8.76 -6.46 -8.85
C ILE A 95 -9.21 -7.17 -10.13
N TYR A 96 -9.12 -6.50 -11.29
CA TYR A 96 -9.48 -7.09 -12.58
C TYR A 96 -8.76 -8.40 -12.81
N LEU A 97 -7.43 -8.43 -12.69
CA LEU A 97 -6.63 -9.62 -12.93
C LEU A 97 -6.94 -10.74 -11.93
N LYS A 98 -7.06 -10.41 -10.64
CA LYS A 98 -7.33 -11.38 -9.58
C LYS A 98 -8.71 -12.02 -9.71
N PHE A 99 -9.73 -11.23 -9.92
CA PHE A 99 -11.12 -11.70 -9.93
C PHE A 99 -11.53 -12.30 -11.28
N LEU A 100 -11.19 -11.65 -12.38
CA LEU A 100 -11.68 -12.07 -13.71
C LEU A 100 -10.75 -13.03 -14.42
N VAL A 101 -9.43 -12.86 -14.28
CA VAL A 101 -8.46 -13.70 -15.00
C VAL A 101 -8.05 -14.92 -14.19
N TRP A 102 -7.77 -14.75 -12.91
CA TRP A 102 -7.26 -15.85 -12.07
C TRP A 102 -8.28 -16.50 -11.16
N HIS A 103 -9.49 -15.94 -11.07
CA HIS A 103 -10.55 -16.44 -10.19
C HIS A 103 -10.10 -16.61 -8.73
N ASP A 104 -9.17 -15.75 -8.27
CA ASP A 104 -8.66 -15.70 -6.90
C ASP A 104 -9.38 -14.59 -6.14
N TRP A 105 -10.40 -14.98 -5.37
CA TRP A 105 -11.24 -14.05 -4.61
C TRP A 105 -10.72 -13.81 -3.19
N LEU A 106 -10.09 -14.82 -2.60
CA LEU A 106 -9.73 -14.81 -1.20
C LEU A 106 -8.52 -13.90 -0.93
N SER A 107 -7.46 -14.03 -1.73
CA SER A 107 -6.22 -13.31 -1.45
C SER A 107 -6.33 -11.79 -1.58
N PRO A 108 -7.08 -11.20 -2.55
CA PRO A 108 -7.27 -9.75 -2.55
C PRO A 108 -8.17 -9.27 -1.40
N ILE A 109 -9.21 -10.01 -1.02
CA ILE A 109 -10.07 -9.63 0.10
C ILE A 109 -9.26 -9.56 1.40
N THR A 110 -8.46 -10.58 1.69
CA THR A 110 -7.58 -10.59 2.87
C THR A 110 -6.55 -9.47 2.82
N GLY A 111 -5.96 -9.20 1.66
CA GLY A 111 -5.02 -8.08 1.47
C GLY A 111 -5.67 -6.71 1.71
N ILE A 112 -6.87 -6.49 1.18
CA ILE A 112 -7.65 -5.26 1.39
C ILE A 112 -7.97 -5.08 2.88
N THR A 113 -8.47 -6.11 3.54
CA THR A 113 -8.83 -6.04 4.97
C THR A 113 -7.62 -5.70 5.84
N LEU A 114 -6.50 -6.34 5.61
CA LEU A 114 -5.26 -6.05 6.36
C LEU A 114 -4.71 -4.65 6.05
N GLY A 115 -4.78 -4.21 4.80
CA GLY A 115 -4.37 -2.86 4.41
C GLY A 115 -5.21 -1.77 5.07
N LEU A 116 -6.53 -1.95 5.14
CA LEU A 116 -7.44 -1.04 5.85
C LEU A 116 -7.16 -1.05 7.35
N LEU A 117 -6.94 -2.22 7.95
CA LEU A 117 -6.63 -2.33 9.38
C LEU A 117 -5.33 -1.61 9.72
N ALA A 118 -4.27 -1.83 8.94
CA ALA A 118 -2.99 -1.14 9.12
C ALA A 118 -3.14 0.39 9.01
N ALA A 119 -3.87 0.87 8.00
CA ALA A 119 -4.14 2.29 7.84
C ALA A 119 -4.99 2.88 8.98
N PHE A 120 -5.95 2.12 9.49
CA PHE A 120 -6.76 2.51 10.65
C PHE A 120 -5.89 2.66 11.91
N VAL A 121 -5.00 1.70 12.16
CA VAL A 121 -4.08 1.76 13.31
C VAL A 121 -3.18 3.00 13.22
N VAL A 122 -2.61 3.28 12.05
CA VAL A 122 -1.81 4.50 11.85
C VAL A 122 -2.64 5.75 12.13
N ARG A 123 -3.85 5.84 11.58
CA ARG A 123 -4.71 7.02 11.78
C ARG A 123 -5.13 7.22 13.23
N ARG A 124 -5.34 6.12 13.97
CA ARG A 124 -5.86 6.16 15.33
C ARG A 124 -4.78 6.41 16.38
N PHE A 125 -3.62 5.80 16.20
CA PHE A 125 -2.57 5.73 17.23
C PHE A 125 -1.30 6.51 16.90
N ALA A 126 -1.17 7.02 15.67
CA ALA A 126 -0.12 7.95 15.30
C ALA A 126 -0.74 9.34 15.05
N PRO A 127 -1.25 10.03 16.08
CA PRO A 127 -1.79 11.36 15.90
C PRO A 127 -0.65 12.26 15.42
N LYS A 128 -0.83 12.85 14.25
CA LYS A 128 0.03 13.94 13.84
C LYS A 128 -0.01 14.95 14.97
N THR A 129 1.12 15.32 15.48
CA THR A 129 1.26 16.45 16.41
C THR A 129 0.87 17.73 15.65
N ILE A 130 -0.43 17.95 15.50
CA ILE A 130 -1.02 19.23 15.04
C ILE A 130 -0.96 20.20 16.22
N ALA A 131 0.17 20.36 16.79
CA ALA A 131 0.33 21.30 17.88
C ALA A 131 1.70 21.90 17.81
N ARG A 132 1.94 22.77 16.87
CA ARG A 132 2.93 23.85 16.99
C ARG A 132 2.98 24.75 15.76
N LEU A 133 1.86 25.27 15.34
CA LEU A 133 1.84 26.50 14.54
C LEU A 133 0.67 27.36 14.98
N THR A 134 0.62 27.67 16.27
CA THR A 134 0.12 28.96 16.71
C THR A 134 1.34 29.86 16.75
N PRO A 135 1.57 30.75 15.77
CA PRO A 135 2.47 31.83 15.98
C PRO A 135 1.90 32.61 17.16
N LEU A 136 2.66 32.69 18.22
CA LEU A 136 2.43 33.72 19.23
C LEU A 136 2.54 35.08 18.50
N THR A 137 1.42 35.54 17.98
CA THR A 137 1.27 36.97 17.72
C THR A 137 1.26 37.64 19.07
N ASN A 138 2.45 37.91 19.54
CA ASN A 138 2.61 38.88 20.62
C ASN A 138 2.14 40.22 20.08
N THR A 139 0.98 40.62 20.53
CA THR A 139 0.54 41.99 20.69
C THR A 139 1.59 42.78 21.48
N GLN A 140 2.14 43.78 20.87
CA GLN A 140 2.42 45.07 21.52
C GLN A 140 1.93 46.18 20.62
#